data_f6ac54c1c8734c804c7518732d4810da
#
_entry.id   f6ac54c1c8734c804c7518732d4810da
#
_cell.length_a   1.000
_cell.length_b   1.000
_cell.length_c   1.000
_cell.angle_alpha   90.00
_cell.angle_beta   90.00
_cell.angle_gamma   90.00
#
_symmetry.space_group_name_H-M   'P 1'
#
loop_
_entity.id
_entity.type
_entity.pdbx_description
1 polymer ?
#
loop_
_entity_poly.entity_id
_entity_poly.type
_entity_poly.pdbx_seq_one_letter_code
_entity_poly.pdbx_strand_id
1 'polypeptide(L)'
;FHNSTIYLYFKDVNELILLASMKHFNEYSKALARLSSKNWDSTENFYFVWRFFVESMLKNPKIYYNFFFGKHGQDFGSLFKRYYELFPEEADKLSPDLMDMYYGKNIQERCMKLLLTIKDKDNQITSKNINMINTIIVASVKYILEQKCMEPELDSDILTRDLMNIIEYTISK
;
A
#
# COMPACT_ATOMS: atom_id res chain seq x y z
N PHE A 1 -25.60 20.14 13.95
CA PHE A 1 -25.22 18.73 14.04
C PHE A 1 -24.49 18.52 15.36
N HIS A 2 -25.05 17.71 16.26
CA HIS A 2 -24.38 17.35 17.50
C HIS A 2 -23.19 16.41 17.20
N ASN A 3 -22.01 16.72 17.72
CA ASN A 3 -20.80 15.89 17.58
C ASN A 3 -21.00 14.42 18.02
N SER A 4 -21.99 14.15 18.89
CA SER A 4 -22.34 12.80 19.34
C SER A 4 -22.87 11.87 18.23
N THR A 5 -23.46 12.38 17.16
CA THR A 5 -23.99 11.56 16.06
C THR A 5 -22.89 10.86 15.26
N ILE A 6 -21.69 11.47 15.15
CA ILE A 6 -20.55 10.89 14.44
C ILE A 6 -20.08 9.60 15.12
N TYR A 7 -20.04 9.58 16.44
CA TYR A 7 -19.60 8.43 17.23
C TYR A 7 -20.56 7.23 17.24
N LEU A 8 -21.78 7.40 16.70
CA LEU A 8 -22.69 6.27 16.45
C LEU A 8 -22.26 5.42 15.25
N TYR A 9 -21.53 6.03 14.29
CA TYR A 9 -21.16 5.41 13.03
C TYR A 9 -19.67 5.12 12.91
N PHE A 10 -18.80 5.86 13.62
CA PHE A 10 -17.35 5.78 13.53
C PHE A 10 -16.74 5.62 14.93
N LYS A 11 -15.71 4.80 15.03
CA LYS A 11 -14.98 4.57 16.29
C LYS A 11 -14.34 5.85 16.83
N ASP A 12 -13.81 6.67 15.94
CA ASP A 12 -13.22 7.98 16.24
C ASP A 12 -13.12 8.85 14.97
N VAL A 13 -12.69 10.09 15.15
CA VAL A 13 -12.49 11.06 14.05
C VAL A 13 -11.46 10.58 13.03
N ASN A 14 -10.44 9.84 13.46
CA ASN A 14 -9.43 9.31 12.54
C ASN A 14 -10.03 8.26 11.60
N GLU A 15 -10.90 7.38 12.09
CA GLU A 15 -11.63 6.43 11.23
C GLU A 15 -12.48 7.15 10.18
N LEU A 16 -13.20 8.22 10.58
CA LEU A 16 -13.96 9.05 9.64
C LEU A 16 -13.06 9.67 8.56
N ILE A 17 -11.93 10.27 8.97
CA ILE A 17 -10.97 10.87 8.04
C ILE A 17 -10.43 9.82 7.08
N LEU A 18 -10.09 8.63 7.57
CA LEU A 18 -9.58 7.54 6.74
C LEU A 18 -10.63 7.09 5.72
N LEU A 19 -11.87 6.85 6.13
CA LEU A 19 -12.94 6.48 5.21
C LEU A 19 -13.22 7.57 4.17
N ALA A 20 -13.24 8.85 4.57
CA ALA A 20 -13.38 9.97 3.64
C ALA A 20 -12.19 10.08 2.65
N SER A 21 -11.03 9.59 3.05
CA SER A 21 -9.81 9.61 2.23
C SER A 21 -9.69 8.41 1.27
N MET A 22 -10.60 7.42 1.37
CA MET A 22 -10.56 6.20 0.52
C MET A 22 -10.60 6.51 -0.97
N LYS A 23 -11.24 7.60 -1.39
CA LYS A 23 -11.25 8.06 -2.79
C LYS A 23 -9.83 8.25 -3.39
N HIS A 24 -8.83 8.56 -2.57
CA HIS A 24 -7.46 8.70 -3.02
C HIS A 24 -6.79 7.36 -3.39
N PHE A 25 -7.40 6.24 -2.98
CA PHE A 25 -6.97 4.90 -3.36
C PHE A 25 -7.65 4.38 -4.63
N ASN A 26 -8.68 5.06 -5.17
CA ASN A 26 -9.39 4.62 -6.37
C ASN A 26 -8.47 4.54 -7.60
N GLU A 27 -7.54 5.47 -7.77
CA GLU A 27 -6.57 5.41 -8.87
C GLU A 27 -5.62 4.21 -8.73
N TYR A 28 -5.17 3.94 -7.50
CA TYR A 28 -4.34 2.78 -7.19
C TYR A 28 -5.09 1.47 -7.42
N SER A 29 -6.34 1.35 -6.94
CA SER A 29 -7.20 0.19 -7.17
C SER A 29 -7.45 -0.05 -8.66
N LYS A 30 -7.78 0.99 -9.44
CA LYS A 30 -7.95 0.89 -10.91
C LYS A 30 -6.68 0.44 -11.63
N ALA A 31 -5.50 0.89 -11.18
CA ALA A 31 -4.24 0.44 -11.77
C ALA A 31 -3.99 -1.04 -11.48
N LEU A 32 -4.26 -1.51 -10.25
CA LEU A 32 -4.20 -2.93 -9.90
C LEU A 32 -5.20 -3.76 -10.73
N ALA A 33 -6.41 -3.27 -10.96
CA ALA A 33 -7.40 -3.96 -11.79
C ALA A 33 -6.93 -4.10 -13.25
N ARG A 34 -6.29 -3.06 -13.80
CA ARG A 34 -5.67 -3.13 -15.14
C ARG A 34 -4.52 -4.13 -15.20
N LEU A 35 -3.73 -4.23 -14.13
CA LEU A 35 -2.67 -5.21 -13.99
C LEU A 35 -3.24 -6.63 -13.99
N SER A 36 -4.34 -6.85 -13.26
CA SER A 36 -5.05 -8.14 -13.18
C SER A 36 -5.50 -8.67 -14.55
N SER A 37 -5.74 -7.77 -15.52
CA SER A 37 -6.17 -8.13 -16.87
C SER A 37 -5.03 -8.49 -17.82
N LYS A 38 -3.76 -8.32 -17.39
CA LYS A 38 -2.57 -8.58 -18.22
C LYS A 38 -1.88 -9.86 -17.78
N ASN A 39 -1.38 -10.61 -18.75
CA ASN A 39 -0.55 -11.79 -18.50
C ASN A 39 0.92 -11.40 -18.34
N TRP A 40 1.25 -10.67 -17.26
CA TRP A 40 2.61 -10.31 -16.90
C TRP A 40 3.22 -11.38 -16.02
N ASP A 41 4.54 -11.52 -16.07
CA ASP A 41 5.19 -12.36 -15.09
C ASP A 41 5.12 -11.70 -13.69
N SER A 42 5.35 -12.49 -12.67
CA SER A 42 5.18 -12.02 -11.30
C SER A 42 6.25 -11.01 -10.86
N THR A 43 7.43 -11.00 -11.47
CA THR A 43 8.51 -10.05 -11.18
C THR A 43 8.16 -8.67 -11.77
N GLU A 44 7.66 -8.63 -13.01
CA GLU A 44 7.14 -7.40 -13.60
C GLU A 44 5.97 -6.84 -12.80
N ASN A 45 5.03 -7.70 -12.40
CA ASN A 45 3.90 -7.33 -11.53
C ASN A 45 4.38 -6.75 -10.19
N PHE A 46 5.36 -7.35 -9.56
CA PHE A 46 5.93 -6.89 -8.30
C PHE A 46 6.47 -5.46 -8.43
N TYR A 47 7.31 -5.19 -9.43
CA TYR A 47 7.87 -3.85 -9.64
C TYR A 47 6.82 -2.84 -10.03
N PHE A 48 5.84 -3.23 -10.85
CA PHE A 48 4.73 -2.34 -11.24
C PHE A 48 3.90 -1.93 -10.02
N VAL A 49 3.50 -2.88 -9.18
CA VAL A 49 2.71 -2.61 -7.97
C VAL A 49 3.46 -1.68 -7.04
N TRP A 50 4.75 -1.94 -6.80
CA TRP A 50 5.56 -1.07 -5.96
C TRP A 50 5.74 0.34 -6.53
N ARG A 51 6.10 0.46 -7.80
CA ARG A 51 6.27 1.77 -8.45
C ARG A 51 4.99 2.59 -8.36
N PHE A 52 3.87 2.01 -8.74
CA PHE A 52 2.59 2.71 -8.72
C PHE A 52 2.15 3.09 -7.30
N PHE A 53 2.41 2.21 -6.32
CA PHE A 53 2.16 2.51 -4.91
C PHE A 53 3.00 3.71 -4.44
N VAL A 54 4.30 3.71 -4.74
CA VAL A 54 5.23 4.79 -4.34
C VAL A 54 4.82 6.12 -4.98
N GLU A 55 4.54 6.14 -6.27
CA GLU A 55 4.08 7.35 -6.97
C GLU A 55 2.76 7.88 -6.37
N SER A 56 1.83 6.98 -6.04
CA SER A 56 0.55 7.34 -5.44
C SER A 56 0.71 7.90 -4.02
N MET A 57 1.57 7.28 -3.19
CA MET A 57 1.80 7.75 -1.82
C MET A 57 2.51 9.11 -1.77
N LEU A 58 3.43 9.39 -2.70
CA LEU A 58 4.16 10.66 -2.74
C LEU A 58 3.30 11.83 -3.25
N LYS A 59 2.21 11.55 -3.97
CA LYS A 59 1.20 12.57 -4.32
C LYS A 59 0.37 13.03 -3.12
N ASN A 60 0.09 12.13 -2.17
CA ASN A 60 -0.74 12.40 -1.01
C ASN A 60 -0.09 11.87 0.29
N PRO A 61 1.13 12.34 0.65
CA PRO A 61 1.96 11.67 1.64
C PRO A 61 1.32 11.57 3.02
N LYS A 62 0.65 12.62 3.50
CA LYS A 62 0.00 12.63 4.81
C LYS A 62 -1.16 11.64 4.91
N ILE A 63 -1.92 11.46 3.80
CA ILE A 63 -3.01 10.50 3.74
C ILE A 63 -2.46 9.08 3.82
N TYR A 64 -1.45 8.76 2.97
CA TYR A 64 -0.82 7.44 2.96
C TYR A 64 -0.09 7.14 4.28
N TYR A 65 0.59 8.13 4.87
CA TYR A 65 1.21 7.95 6.18
C TYR A 65 0.17 7.59 7.25
N ASN A 66 -0.94 8.32 7.30
CA ASN A 66 -2.00 8.07 8.27
C ASN A 66 -2.65 6.68 8.09
N PHE A 67 -2.85 6.23 6.82
CA PHE A 67 -3.37 4.90 6.52
C PHE A 67 -2.46 3.78 7.01
N PHE A 68 -1.17 3.84 6.66
CA PHE A 68 -0.27 2.71 6.82
C PHE A 68 0.52 2.74 8.12
N PHE A 69 0.76 3.91 8.68
CA PHE A 69 1.61 4.11 9.85
C PHE A 69 0.95 4.90 10.97
N GLY A 70 -0.27 5.40 10.77
CA GLY A 70 -1.07 6.07 11.78
C GLY A 70 -1.74 5.10 12.76
N LYS A 71 -2.64 5.64 13.57
CA LYS A 71 -3.32 4.91 14.67
C LYS A 71 -3.99 3.60 14.22
N HIS A 72 -4.57 3.57 13.04
CA HIS A 72 -5.27 2.40 12.47
C HIS A 72 -4.42 1.59 11.48
N GLY A 73 -3.15 1.93 11.33
CA GLY A 73 -2.26 1.32 10.34
C GLY A 73 -2.01 -0.18 10.51
N GLN A 74 -2.27 -0.72 11.72
CA GLN A 74 -2.16 -2.17 11.98
C GLN A 74 -3.38 -2.98 11.54
N ASP A 75 -4.49 -2.33 11.19
CA ASP A 75 -5.72 -3.00 10.76
C ASP A 75 -6.51 -2.19 9.72
N PHE A 76 -5.82 -1.50 8.81
CA PHE A 76 -6.52 -0.74 7.78
C PHE A 76 -7.27 -1.63 6.77
N GLY A 77 -6.92 -2.92 6.66
CA GLY A 77 -7.65 -3.88 5.84
C GLY A 77 -9.13 -3.98 6.21
N SER A 78 -9.47 -3.86 7.50
CA SER A 78 -10.88 -3.79 7.96
C SER A 78 -11.59 -2.53 7.49
N LEU A 79 -10.87 -1.40 7.40
CA LEU A 79 -11.42 -0.15 6.86
C LEU A 79 -11.74 -0.25 5.37
N PHE A 80 -10.85 -0.89 4.59
CA PHE A 80 -11.09 -1.15 3.17
C PHE A 80 -12.32 -2.03 2.96
N LYS A 81 -12.43 -3.14 3.69
CA LYS A 81 -13.62 -4.01 3.62
C LYS A 81 -14.89 -3.24 3.93
N ARG A 82 -14.92 -2.50 5.04
CA ARG A 82 -16.07 -1.70 5.44
C ARG A 82 -16.43 -0.63 4.41
N TYR A 83 -15.45 0.01 3.80
CA TYR A 83 -15.69 1.01 2.76
C TYR A 83 -16.42 0.39 1.55
N TYR A 84 -15.93 -0.73 1.04
CA TYR A 84 -16.53 -1.41 -0.11
C TYR A 84 -17.82 -2.18 0.20
N GLU A 85 -18.10 -2.47 1.47
CA GLU A 85 -19.43 -2.90 1.91
C GLU A 85 -20.46 -1.77 1.82
N LEU A 86 -20.04 -0.53 2.11
CA LEU A 86 -20.88 0.67 1.99
C LEU A 86 -21.01 1.19 0.55
N PHE A 87 -19.97 1.03 -0.25
CA PHE A 87 -19.85 1.54 -1.62
C PHE A 87 -19.38 0.43 -2.58
N PRO A 88 -20.21 -0.62 -2.78
CA PRO A 88 -19.81 -1.77 -3.59
C PRO A 88 -19.57 -1.42 -5.07
N GLU A 89 -20.17 -0.34 -5.57
CA GLU A 89 -19.97 0.16 -6.93
C GLU A 89 -18.57 0.74 -7.16
N GLU A 90 -17.85 1.09 -6.08
CA GLU A 90 -16.48 1.60 -6.16
C GLU A 90 -15.42 0.49 -6.10
N ALA A 91 -15.83 -0.76 -5.85
CA ALA A 91 -14.91 -1.89 -5.79
C ALA A 91 -14.46 -2.32 -7.19
N ASP A 92 -13.15 -2.26 -7.42
CA ASP A 92 -12.56 -2.77 -8.66
C ASP A 92 -12.42 -4.29 -8.65
N LYS A 93 -12.50 -4.91 -9.84
CA LYS A 93 -12.27 -6.36 -10.00
C LYS A 93 -10.76 -6.63 -10.04
N LEU A 94 -10.26 -7.23 -8.98
CA LEU A 94 -8.87 -7.66 -8.86
C LEU A 94 -8.74 -9.17 -9.09
N SER A 95 -7.57 -9.63 -9.58
CA SER A 95 -7.24 -11.05 -9.53
C SER A 95 -7.14 -11.55 -8.09
N PRO A 96 -7.32 -12.87 -7.82
CA PRO A 96 -7.26 -13.39 -6.45
C PRO A 96 -5.99 -12.99 -5.70
N ASP A 97 -4.81 -13.07 -6.35
CA ASP A 97 -3.52 -12.73 -5.73
C ASP A 97 -3.44 -11.24 -5.37
N LEU A 98 -3.89 -10.35 -6.26
CA LEU A 98 -3.92 -8.92 -6.00
C LEU A 98 -5.00 -8.56 -4.98
N MET A 99 -6.13 -9.24 -4.99
CA MET A 99 -7.18 -9.07 -3.99
C MET A 99 -6.67 -9.43 -2.60
N ASP A 100 -5.97 -10.57 -2.46
CA ASP A 100 -5.39 -11.01 -1.20
C ASP A 100 -4.36 -10.01 -0.67
N MET A 101 -3.50 -9.47 -1.54
CA MET A 101 -2.57 -8.39 -1.19
C MET A 101 -3.33 -7.10 -0.82
N TYR A 102 -4.29 -6.67 -1.63
CA TYR A 102 -5.00 -5.41 -1.47
C TYR A 102 -5.79 -5.33 -0.16
N TYR A 103 -6.37 -6.44 0.28
CA TYR A 103 -7.08 -6.55 1.56
C TYR A 103 -6.21 -7.05 2.73
N GLY A 104 -4.89 -7.10 2.55
CA GLY A 104 -3.96 -7.41 3.62
C GLY A 104 -4.14 -6.47 4.83
N LYS A 105 -4.00 -7.03 6.03
CA LYS A 105 -4.33 -6.36 7.29
C LYS A 105 -3.57 -5.05 7.50
N ASN A 106 -2.29 -5.05 7.12
CA ASN A 106 -1.39 -3.90 7.24
C ASN A 106 -0.36 -3.92 6.12
N ILE A 107 0.52 -2.91 6.08
CA ILE A 107 1.52 -2.80 5.01
C ILE A 107 2.54 -3.94 5.03
N GLN A 108 2.87 -4.50 6.21
CA GLN A 108 3.78 -5.62 6.33
C GLN A 108 3.20 -6.89 5.69
N GLU A 109 1.93 -7.16 5.92
CA GLU A 109 1.24 -8.29 5.31
C GLU A 109 1.11 -8.12 3.79
N ARG A 110 0.76 -6.91 3.33
CA ARG A 110 0.68 -6.59 1.89
C ARG A 110 2.03 -6.77 1.19
N CYS A 111 3.10 -6.25 1.77
CA CYS A 111 4.45 -6.43 1.24
C CYS A 111 4.85 -7.92 1.23
N MET A 112 4.57 -8.66 2.30
CA MET A 112 4.85 -10.09 2.37
C MET A 112 4.15 -10.87 1.26
N LYS A 113 2.88 -10.58 1.00
CA LYS A 113 2.13 -11.25 -0.07
C LYS A 113 2.73 -11.00 -1.45
N LEU A 114 3.18 -9.77 -1.73
CA LEU A 114 3.90 -9.46 -2.97
C LEU A 114 5.25 -10.19 -3.05
N LEU A 115 6.03 -10.24 -1.97
CA LEU A 115 7.30 -10.98 -1.95
C LEU A 115 7.11 -12.48 -2.20
N LEU A 116 6.02 -13.07 -1.69
CA LEU A 116 5.71 -14.48 -1.91
C LEU A 116 5.40 -14.79 -3.39
N THR A 117 4.90 -13.84 -4.19
CA THR A 117 4.66 -14.05 -5.62
C THR A 117 5.93 -14.22 -6.44
N ILE A 118 7.06 -13.66 -5.96
CA ILE A 118 8.36 -13.69 -6.65
C ILE A 118 9.41 -14.53 -5.92
N LYS A 119 9.05 -15.10 -4.77
CA LYS A 119 9.95 -15.96 -4.00
C LYS A 119 10.44 -17.16 -4.83
N ASP A 120 11.73 -17.51 -4.65
CA ASP A 120 12.39 -18.64 -5.33
C ASP A 120 12.39 -18.54 -6.87
N LYS A 121 12.23 -17.31 -7.43
CA LYS A 121 12.42 -17.02 -8.84
C LYS A 121 13.84 -16.45 -9.07
N ASP A 122 14.09 -15.72 -10.14
CA ASP A 122 15.39 -15.14 -10.46
C ASP A 122 15.80 -14.00 -9.49
N ASN A 123 15.79 -14.29 -8.17
CA ASN A 123 16.14 -13.37 -7.09
C ASN A 123 16.69 -14.13 -5.88
N GLN A 124 17.12 -13.40 -4.83
CA GLN A 124 17.71 -13.98 -3.60
C GLN A 124 16.69 -14.20 -2.47
N ILE A 125 15.39 -14.11 -2.75
CA ILE A 125 14.34 -14.26 -1.74
C ILE A 125 14.14 -15.74 -1.40
N THR A 126 14.36 -16.09 -0.14
CA THR A 126 14.21 -17.43 0.41
C THR A 126 13.34 -17.41 1.66
N SER A 127 12.89 -18.57 2.13
CA SER A 127 12.18 -18.68 3.41
C SER A 127 12.99 -18.18 4.62
N LYS A 128 14.33 -18.10 4.51
CA LYS A 128 15.23 -17.69 5.60
C LYS A 128 15.33 -16.17 5.72
N ASN A 129 15.26 -15.43 4.60
CA ASN A 129 15.49 -13.98 4.57
C ASN A 129 14.25 -13.14 4.25
N ILE A 130 13.15 -13.73 3.79
CA ILE A 130 11.95 -12.99 3.35
C ILE A 130 11.39 -12.04 4.42
N ASN A 131 11.44 -12.43 5.70
CA ASN A 131 10.98 -11.58 6.80
C ASN A 131 11.88 -10.34 6.97
N MET A 132 13.19 -10.51 6.83
CA MET A 132 14.15 -9.41 6.88
C MET A 132 13.95 -8.47 5.68
N ILE A 133 13.82 -9.02 4.49
CA ILE A 133 13.53 -8.25 3.25
C ILE A 133 12.24 -7.44 3.42
N ASN A 134 11.17 -8.06 3.90
CA ASN A 134 9.90 -7.39 4.18
C ASN A 134 10.08 -6.22 5.16
N THR A 135 10.83 -6.44 6.24
CA THR A 135 11.12 -5.39 7.23
C THR A 135 11.89 -4.22 6.63
N ILE A 136 12.93 -4.50 5.83
CA ILE A 136 13.75 -3.46 5.18
C ILE A 136 12.88 -2.62 4.23
N ILE A 137 12.10 -3.26 3.36
CA ILE A 137 11.25 -2.56 2.40
C ILE A 137 10.24 -1.66 3.12
N VAL A 138 9.52 -2.20 4.11
CA VAL A 138 8.49 -1.42 4.83
C VAL A 138 9.10 -0.28 5.65
N ALA A 139 10.27 -0.49 6.26
CA ALA A 139 11.00 0.57 6.97
C ALA A 139 11.45 1.69 6.01
N SER A 140 11.93 1.33 4.81
CA SER A 140 12.34 2.29 3.78
C SER A 140 11.14 3.09 3.25
N VAL A 141 10.00 2.43 3.01
CA VAL A 141 8.74 3.10 2.64
C VAL A 141 8.34 4.12 3.70
N LYS A 142 8.35 3.72 4.98
CA LYS A 142 8.02 4.61 6.09
C LYS A 142 8.95 5.82 6.12
N TYR A 143 10.25 5.59 6.05
CA TYR A 143 11.26 6.65 6.08
C TYR A 143 11.06 7.68 4.95
N ILE A 144 10.95 7.21 3.72
CA ILE A 144 10.77 8.09 2.54
C ILE A 144 9.46 8.89 2.66
N LEU A 145 8.39 8.24 3.12
CA LEU A 145 7.10 8.90 3.29
C LEU A 145 7.13 9.95 4.42
N GLU A 146 7.84 9.68 5.53
CA GLU A 146 8.07 10.66 6.60
C GLU A 146 8.85 11.87 6.09
N GLN A 147 9.92 11.66 5.32
CA GLN A 147 10.67 12.76 4.71
C GLN A 147 9.76 13.64 3.84
N LYS A 148 8.96 13.03 2.95
CA LYS A 148 8.02 13.78 2.10
C LYS A 148 6.92 14.51 2.89
N CYS A 149 6.49 13.95 4.04
CA CYS A 149 5.54 14.64 4.93
C CYS A 149 6.16 15.86 5.62
N MET A 150 7.43 15.78 6.01
CA MET A 150 8.17 16.88 6.68
C MET A 150 8.62 17.95 5.69
N GLU A 151 9.06 17.55 4.52
CA GLU A 151 9.59 18.41 3.46
C GLU A 151 8.82 18.20 2.16
N PRO A 152 7.62 18.80 2.00
CA PRO A 152 6.73 18.59 0.86
C PRO A 152 7.34 18.95 -0.51
N GLU A 153 8.34 19.83 -0.52
CA GLU A 153 9.07 20.29 -1.72
C GLU A 153 10.08 19.27 -2.26
N LEU A 154 10.42 18.22 -1.53
CA LEU A 154 11.28 17.16 -2.03
C LEU A 154 10.74 16.59 -3.34
N ASP A 155 11.64 16.38 -4.29
CA ASP A 155 11.31 15.88 -5.62
C ASP A 155 10.78 14.42 -5.54
N SER A 156 9.53 14.25 -5.95
CA SER A 156 8.86 12.95 -5.89
C SER A 156 9.45 11.92 -6.86
N ASP A 157 10.01 12.34 -8.00
CA ASP A 157 10.64 11.44 -8.98
C ASP A 157 11.96 10.92 -8.44
N ILE A 158 12.73 11.78 -7.75
CA ILE A 158 13.96 11.37 -7.05
C ILE A 158 13.63 10.37 -5.95
N LEU A 159 12.66 10.67 -5.08
CA LEU A 159 12.25 9.79 -3.98
C LEU A 159 11.71 8.45 -4.50
N THR A 160 10.95 8.46 -5.60
CA THR A 160 10.46 7.24 -6.26
C THR A 160 11.62 6.39 -6.74
N ARG A 161 12.55 6.99 -7.48
CA ARG A 161 13.74 6.27 -7.99
C ARG A 161 14.56 5.68 -6.85
N ASP A 162 14.80 6.44 -5.80
CA ASP A 162 15.65 6.01 -4.67
C ASP A 162 14.99 4.85 -3.92
N LEU A 163 13.68 4.93 -3.65
CA LEU A 163 12.96 3.82 -3.01
C LEU A 163 12.91 2.57 -3.90
N MET A 164 12.67 2.72 -5.20
CA MET A 164 12.70 1.58 -6.12
C MET A 164 14.08 0.93 -6.20
N ASN A 165 15.16 1.71 -6.18
CA ASN A 165 16.53 1.19 -6.11
C ASN A 165 16.80 0.43 -4.81
N ILE A 166 16.30 0.90 -3.67
CA ILE A 166 16.39 0.18 -2.39
C ILE A 166 15.66 -1.16 -2.47
N ILE A 167 14.44 -1.17 -3.02
CA ILE A 167 13.65 -2.40 -3.18
C ILE A 167 14.40 -3.39 -4.08
N GLU A 168 14.86 -2.96 -5.24
CA GLU A 168 15.60 -3.80 -6.19
C GLU A 168 16.88 -4.37 -5.56
N TYR A 169 17.68 -3.53 -4.91
CA TYR A 169 18.90 -3.96 -4.22
C TYR A 169 18.59 -5.00 -3.13
N THR A 170 17.52 -4.78 -2.37
CA THR A 170 17.15 -5.65 -1.24
C THR A 170 16.74 -7.05 -1.69
N ILE A 171 16.10 -7.19 -2.85
CA ILE A 171 15.64 -8.49 -3.37
C ILE A 171 16.69 -9.19 -4.26
N SER A 172 17.71 -8.47 -4.74
CA SER A 172 18.75 -9.00 -5.64
C SER A 172 20.04 -9.44 -4.91
N LYS A 173 20.15 -9.17 -3.61
CA LYS A 173 21.28 -9.54 -2.74
C LYS A 173 20.89 -10.57 -1.69
#